data_38359b3af4d638dc94dc183ba5444ad7
#
_entry.id   38359b3af4d638dc94dc183ba5444ad7
#
_cell.length_a   1.000
_cell.length_b   1.000
_cell.length_c   1.000
_cell.angle_alpha   90.00
_cell.angle_beta   90.00
_cell.angle_gamma   90.00
#
_symmetry.space_group_name_H-M   'P 1'
#
loop_
_entity.id
_entity.type
_entity.pdbx_description
1 polymer ?
#
loop_
_entity_poly.entity_id
_entity_poly.type
_entity_poly.pdbx_seq_one_letter_code
_entity_poly.pdbx_strand_id
1 'polypeptide(L)'
;MAEIQSALRDAKLDGWLFYDFRHSDPLAYRILKLDEKMLASRRWFYYVPASGEPVKIVQSIEQFKLDSLPGKKLVFRGWQELHARLREALGAPAKGSKRRVAMQYSPMNDIPYISRVDAGTIELVRSVGVEPVTSAELVQKFEAVFSPAQHQMHVEASDKMHRIIQEAFAEIARRIRADEPTTEWDIAHFMQGRYSEEGMEKEPMIVAVNANAANPHYMPTKEKNSPIKRGDFVLIDAATKLNKPDAVATDQTWTGYVGESVPEEYTRIFNIVREARDSAVDFIRKNVRAGKPIRGAEVDDVSRGVITRAGFGEQFTHRTGHSIGEETHGNGVNIDDFETRDSRGIIPGVCFSIEPGIYLEGKFGVRSEINVYVSDKDIEVTGQPIQTEIIPILKAP
;
A
#
# COMPACT_ATOMS: atom_id res chain seq x y z
N MET A 1 -0.95 -21.15 12.39
CA MET A 1 -0.51 -22.31 11.58
C MET A 1 -1.67 -22.99 10.86
N ALA A 2 -2.74 -23.37 11.56
CA ALA A 2 -3.90 -24.00 10.91
C ALA A 2 -4.54 -23.13 9.81
N GLU A 3 -4.56 -21.82 10.00
CA GLU A 3 -5.07 -20.87 9.01
C GLU A 3 -4.21 -20.85 7.73
N ILE A 4 -2.88 -20.86 7.85
CA ILE A 4 -1.96 -20.93 6.70
C ILE A 4 -2.23 -22.24 5.92
N GLN A 5 -2.33 -23.36 6.63
CA GLN A 5 -2.61 -24.66 5.99
C GLN A 5 -3.99 -24.69 5.32
N SER A 6 -5.01 -24.05 5.91
CA SER A 6 -6.32 -23.90 5.25
C SER A 6 -6.20 -23.08 3.96
N ALA A 7 -5.56 -21.92 4.03
CA ALA A 7 -5.36 -21.07 2.85
C ALA A 7 -4.60 -21.76 1.72
N LEU A 8 -3.60 -22.59 2.08
CA LEU A 8 -2.86 -23.38 1.10
C LEU A 8 -3.76 -24.41 0.38
N ARG A 9 -4.64 -25.09 1.12
CA ARG A 9 -5.59 -26.04 0.53
C ARG A 9 -6.59 -25.34 -0.40
N ASP A 10 -7.11 -24.20 0.04
CA ASP A 10 -8.04 -23.38 -0.75
C ASP A 10 -7.38 -22.91 -2.06
N ALA A 11 -6.10 -22.51 -2.00
CA ALA A 11 -5.29 -22.11 -3.14
C ALA A 11 -4.76 -23.29 -3.98
N LYS A 12 -5.02 -24.54 -3.59
CA LYS A 12 -4.51 -25.76 -4.23
C LYS A 12 -2.98 -25.76 -4.35
N LEU A 13 -2.30 -25.39 -3.26
CA LEU A 13 -0.85 -25.37 -3.13
C LEU A 13 -0.41 -26.47 -2.18
N ASP A 14 0.75 -27.07 -2.45
CA ASP A 14 1.32 -28.14 -1.62
C ASP A 14 1.99 -27.62 -0.34
N GLY A 15 2.35 -26.33 -0.33
CA GLY A 15 2.94 -25.70 0.83
C GLY A 15 3.40 -24.27 0.57
N TRP A 16 3.93 -23.65 1.61
CA TRP A 16 4.57 -22.33 1.59
C TRP A 16 5.98 -22.45 2.16
N LEU A 17 6.99 -22.10 1.37
CA LEU A 17 8.38 -22.06 1.77
C LEU A 17 8.81 -20.61 2.02
N PHE A 18 8.87 -20.23 3.28
CA PHE A 18 9.49 -18.98 3.70
C PHE A 18 11.00 -19.11 3.66
N TYR A 19 11.67 -18.06 3.28
CA TYR A 19 13.13 -17.96 3.21
C TYR A 19 13.58 -16.60 3.67
N ASP A 20 14.67 -16.55 4.40
CA ASP A 20 15.35 -15.29 4.70
C ASP A 20 16.87 -15.44 4.75
N PHE A 21 17.53 -14.39 4.38
CA PHE A 21 18.95 -14.15 4.57
C PHE A 21 19.18 -12.67 4.92
N ARG A 22 19.63 -12.39 6.15
CA ARG A 22 19.96 -11.03 6.61
C ARG A 22 18.78 -10.06 6.58
N HIS A 23 17.60 -10.51 7.00
CA HIS A 23 16.36 -9.73 7.01
C HIS A 23 15.92 -9.24 5.62
N SER A 24 16.18 -10.01 4.57
CA SER A 24 15.77 -9.68 3.20
C SER A 24 14.26 -9.83 2.97
N ASP A 25 13.56 -10.60 3.82
CA ASP A 25 12.12 -10.86 3.70
C ASP A 25 11.34 -10.40 4.95
N PRO A 26 11.03 -9.10 5.10
CA PRO A 26 10.22 -8.60 6.21
C PRO A 26 8.81 -9.21 6.25
N LEU A 27 8.25 -9.62 5.10
CA LEU A 27 6.93 -10.26 5.04
C LEU A 27 6.91 -11.59 5.79
N ALA A 28 8.00 -12.38 5.70
CA ALA A 28 8.12 -13.62 6.46
C ALA A 28 8.13 -13.37 7.96
N TYR A 29 8.79 -12.31 8.43
CA TYR A 29 8.82 -11.93 9.85
C TYR A 29 7.44 -11.53 10.35
N ARG A 30 6.70 -10.70 9.63
CA ARG A 30 5.35 -10.25 10.01
C ARG A 30 4.35 -11.41 10.02
N ILE A 31 4.29 -12.20 8.96
CA ILE A 31 3.36 -13.33 8.82
C ILE A 31 3.61 -14.41 9.87
N LEU A 32 4.88 -14.73 10.13
CA LEU A 32 5.28 -15.75 11.10
C LEU A 32 5.43 -15.20 12.53
N LYS A 33 5.26 -13.89 12.73
CA LYS A 33 5.43 -13.17 14.00
C LYS A 33 6.79 -13.46 14.64
N LEU A 34 7.85 -13.36 13.84
CA LEU A 34 9.23 -13.52 14.28
C LEU A 34 9.77 -12.20 14.83
N ASP A 35 10.67 -12.29 15.80
CA ASP A 35 11.39 -11.11 16.32
C ASP A 35 12.37 -10.58 15.26
N GLU A 36 12.08 -9.40 14.74
CA GLU A 36 12.91 -8.71 13.72
C GLU A 36 14.27 -8.25 14.28
N LYS A 37 14.39 -8.11 15.61
CA LYS A 37 15.65 -7.73 16.27
C LYS A 37 16.60 -8.89 16.45
N MET A 38 16.12 -10.13 16.28
CA MET A 38 16.95 -11.33 16.42
C MET A 38 17.94 -11.42 15.27
N LEU A 39 19.22 -11.62 15.58
CA LEU A 39 20.29 -11.79 14.59
C LEU A 39 19.93 -12.80 13.49
N ALA A 40 20.08 -12.40 12.23
CA ALA A 40 19.84 -13.23 11.04
C ALA A 40 21.02 -13.11 10.08
N SER A 41 22.17 -13.67 10.43
CA SER A 41 23.37 -13.62 9.59
C SER A 41 23.51 -14.86 8.67
N ARG A 42 22.65 -15.84 8.83
CA ARG A 42 22.64 -17.11 8.08
C ARG A 42 21.27 -17.34 7.47
N ARG A 43 21.27 -18.08 6.34
CA ARG A 43 20.04 -18.51 5.66
C ARG A 43 19.23 -19.43 6.55
N TRP A 44 17.93 -19.22 6.57
CA TRP A 44 16.97 -20.17 7.11
C TRP A 44 15.80 -20.37 6.14
N PHE A 45 15.13 -21.52 6.28
CA PHE A 45 13.90 -21.80 5.55
C PHE A 45 12.88 -22.36 6.54
N TYR A 46 11.63 -22.03 6.30
CA TYR A 46 10.53 -22.60 7.05
C TYR A 46 9.46 -23.08 6.05
N TYR A 47 9.29 -24.39 6.00
CA TYR A 47 8.32 -25.02 5.11
C TYR A 47 7.05 -25.33 5.88
N VAL A 48 5.91 -24.77 5.45
CA VAL A 48 4.57 -25.07 5.94
C VAL A 48 3.86 -25.87 4.86
N PRO A 49 3.70 -27.22 5.01
CA PRO A 49 2.94 -28.03 4.07
C PRO A 49 1.44 -27.72 4.19
N ALA A 50 0.66 -27.95 3.13
CA ALA A 50 -0.80 -27.81 3.16
C ALA A 50 -1.46 -28.77 4.18
N SER A 51 -0.78 -29.87 4.51
CA SER A 51 -1.14 -30.80 5.58
C SER A 51 0.10 -31.46 6.18
N GLY A 52 0.08 -31.73 7.47
CA GLY A 52 1.20 -32.35 8.20
C GLY A 52 2.01 -31.33 9.01
N GLU A 53 3.14 -31.79 9.53
CA GLU A 53 4.00 -31.02 10.41
C GLU A 53 4.90 -30.07 9.61
N PRO A 54 5.02 -28.77 10.01
CA PRO A 54 5.98 -27.84 9.42
C PRO A 54 7.44 -28.28 9.65
N VAL A 55 8.35 -27.75 8.82
CA VAL A 55 9.78 -28.07 8.90
C VAL A 55 10.62 -26.80 8.95
N LYS A 56 11.45 -26.67 9.97
CA LYS A 56 12.46 -25.63 10.17
C LYS A 56 13.80 -26.09 9.62
N ILE A 57 14.43 -25.33 8.73
CA ILE A 57 15.77 -25.60 8.21
C ILE A 57 16.67 -24.46 8.60
N VAL A 58 17.59 -24.70 9.53
CA VAL A 58 18.41 -23.66 10.15
C VAL A 58 19.89 -24.02 10.13
N GLN A 59 20.74 -23.01 10.04
CA GLN A 59 22.19 -23.20 10.08
C GLN A 59 22.67 -23.47 11.52
N SER A 60 23.71 -24.32 11.69
CA SER A 60 24.14 -24.84 13.00
C SER A 60 24.54 -23.77 14.02
N ILE A 61 25.01 -22.58 13.62
CA ILE A 61 25.38 -21.51 14.54
C ILE A 61 24.22 -20.56 14.89
N GLU A 62 23.10 -20.65 14.15
CA GLU A 62 21.87 -19.88 14.41
C GLU A 62 20.66 -20.83 14.50
N GLN A 63 20.83 -22.01 15.06
CA GLN A 63 19.77 -23.02 15.13
C GLN A 63 18.56 -22.63 15.99
N PHE A 64 18.68 -21.57 16.80
CA PHE A 64 17.60 -21.01 17.62
C PHE A 64 16.62 -20.12 16.82
N LYS A 65 16.98 -19.73 15.61
CA LYS A 65 16.29 -18.67 14.83
C LYS A 65 14.77 -18.90 14.68
N LEU A 66 14.33 -20.12 14.54
CA LEU A 66 12.92 -20.48 14.35
C LEU A 66 12.33 -21.24 15.55
N ASP A 67 12.88 -21.07 16.77
CA ASP A 67 12.44 -21.85 17.94
C ASP A 67 11.04 -21.48 18.42
N SER A 68 10.58 -20.26 18.18
CA SER A 68 9.22 -19.83 18.47
C SER A 68 8.15 -20.51 17.58
N LEU A 69 8.55 -21.11 16.46
CA LEU A 69 7.63 -21.76 15.51
C LEU A 69 7.50 -23.25 15.81
N PRO A 70 6.34 -23.87 15.52
CA PRO A 70 6.17 -25.31 15.61
C PRO A 70 6.91 -26.06 14.49
N GLY A 71 7.10 -27.37 14.64
CA GLY A 71 7.57 -28.25 13.59
C GLY A 71 8.94 -28.85 13.81
N LYS A 72 9.28 -29.85 12.97
CA LYS A 72 10.54 -30.57 12.96
C LYS A 72 11.70 -29.65 12.62
N LYS A 73 12.80 -29.70 13.36
CA LYS A 73 14.01 -28.93 13.09
C LYS A 73 15.04 -29.79 12.33
N LEU A 74 15.51 -29.26 11.21
CA LEU A 74 16.60 -29.81 10.40
C LEU A 74 17.77 -28.82 10.44
N VAL A 75 18.91 -29.24 10.96
CA VAL A 75 20.11 -28.41 11.06
C VAL A 75 21.05 -28.75 9.91
N PHE A 76 21.67 -27.71 9.32
CA PHE A 76 22.73 -27.87 8.31
C PHE A 76 23.99 -27.07 8.72
N ARG A 77 25.16 -27.52 8.26
CA ARG A 77 26.46 -26.85 8.44
C ARG A 77 26.93 -26.19 7.14
N GLY A 78 27.00 -26.98 6.09
CA GLY A 78 27.49 -26.57 4.78
C GLY A 78 26.39 -26.59 3.71
N TRP A 79 26.73 -26.11 2.52
CA TRP A 79 25.77 -25.99 1.41
C TRP A 79 25.25 -27.37 0.91
N GLN A 80 26.09 -28.43 0.95
CA GLN A 80 25.65 -29.77 0.55
C GLN A 80 24.57 -30.29 1.50
N GLU A 81 24.74 -30.08 2.82
CA GLU A 81 23.73 -30.45 3.82
C GLU A 81 22.47 -29.61 3.65
N LEU A 82 22.57 -28.30 3.34
CA LEU A 82 21.40 -27.47 3.06
C LEU A 82 20.58 -28.06 1.91
N HIS A 83 21.20 -28.45 0.79
CA HIS A 83 20.51 -29.05 -0.34
C HIS A 83 19.83 -30.39 0.06
N ALA A 84 20.49 -31.20 0.89
CA ALA A 84 19.92 -32.44 1.41
C ALA A 84 18.71 -32.16 2.32
N ARG A 85 18.80 -31.17 3.23
CA ARG A 85 17.69 -30.78 4.12
C ARG A 85 16.50 -30.19 3.36
N LEU A 86 16.73 -29.43 2.29
CA LEU A 86 15.65 -28.96 1.43
C LEU A 86 14.94 -30.12 0.73
N ARG A 87 15.67 -31.10 0.19
CA ARG A 87 15.06 -32.31 -0.38
C ARG A 87 14.28 -33.11 0.66
N GLU A 88 14.82 -33.26 1.88
CA GLU A 88 14.14 -33.94 2.99
C GLU A 88 12.83 -33.25 3.36
N ALA A 89 12.86 -31.90 3.53
CA ALA A 89 11.71 -31.12 3.96
C ALA A 89 10.61 -31.06 2.90
N LEU A 90 11.00 -30.80 1.65
CA LEU A 90 10.06 -30.64 0.53
C LEU A 90 9.57 -31.99 -0.01
N GLY A 91 10.29 -33.07 0.25
CA GLY A 91 9.98 -34.42 -0.17
C GLY A 91 10.04 -34.61 -1.70
N ALA A 92 10.09 -35.86 -2.13
CA ALA A 92 10.02 -36.18 -3.56
C ALA A 92 8.58 -35.99 -4.08
N PRO A 93 8.37 -35.32 -5.22
CA PRO A 93 7.06 -35.26 -5.84
C PRO A 93 6.65 -36.64 -6.35
N ALA A 94 5.35 -36.89 -6.47
CA ALA A 94 4.86 -38.11 -7.16
C ALA A 94 5.40 -38.14 -8.60
N LYS A 95 5.63 -39.35 -9.13
CA LYS A 95 6.19 -39.53 -10.48
C LYS A 95 5.32 -38.80 -11.53
N GLY A 96 5.94 -37.83 -12.23
CA GLY A 96 5.26 -37.05 -13.28
C GLY A 96 4.54 -35.79 -12.82
N SER A 97 4.57 -35.40 -11.51
CA SER A 97 4.05 -34.14 -10.99
C SER A 97 5.17 -33.32 -10.36
N LYS A 98 5.00 -31.99 -10.33
CA LYS A 98 5.83 -31.09 -9.53
C LYS A 98 4.99 -30.56 -8.36
N ARG A 99 5.57 -30.49 -7.16
CA ARG A 99 4.94 -29.80 -6.04
C ARG A 99 4.93 -28.32 -6.29
N ARG A 100 3.77 -27.70 -6.14
CA ARG A 100 3.60 -26.24 -6.24
C ARG A 100 3.74 -25.63 -4.85
N VAL A 101 4.82 -24.93 -4.63
CA VAL A 101 5.15 -24.34 -3.32
C VAL A 101 5.21 -22.83 -3.45
N ALA A 102 4.39 -22.15 -2.65
CA ALA A 102 4.42 -20.68 -2.59
C ALA A 102 5.75 -20.18 -2.03
N MET A 103 6.26 -19.11 -2.60
CA MET A 103 7.41 -18.36 -2.09
C MET A 103 7.17 -16.86 -2.35
N GLN A 104 7.84 -16.00 -1.60
CA GLN A 104 7.82 -14.55 -1.87
C GLN A 104 8.62 -14.26 -3.16
N TYR A 105 8.05 -14.70 -4.24
CA TYR A 105 8.56 -14.65 -5.59
C TYR A 105 7.48 -14.15 -6.55
N SER A 106 7.81 -13.19 -7.40
CA SER A 106 6.92 -12.69 -8.44
C SER A 106 7.48 -13.07 -9.82
N PRO A 107 6.83 -14.00 -10.56
CA PRO A 107 7.20 -14.29 -11.93
C PRO A 107 7.21 -13.02 -12.78
N MET A 108 8.22 -12.86 -13.64
CA MET A 108 8.44 -11.68 -14.47
C MET A 108 8.52 -10.35 -13.69
N ASN A 109 8.55 -10.43 -12.36
CA ASN A 109 8.51 -9.29 -11.45
C ASN A 109 7.24 -8.42 -11.59
N ASP A 110 6.11 -9.02 -11.98
CA ASP A 110 4.83 -8.33 -12.17
C ASP A 110 4.36 -7.58 -10.90
N ILE A 111 4.68 -8.14 -9.73
CA ILE A 111 4.38 -7.55 -8.41
C ILE A 111 5.67 -7.48 -7.59
N PRO A 112 6.53 -6.45 -7.77
CA PRO A 112 7.83 -6.36 -7.13
C PRO A 112 7.77 -6.31 -5.61
N TYR A 113 6.69 -5.82 -5.02
CA TYR A 113 6.43 -5.77 -3.58
C TYR A 113 6.51 -7.14 -2.90
N ILE A 114 6.20 -8.21 -3.64
CA ILE A 114 6.21 -9.61 -3.15
C ILE A 114 7.56 -10.30 -3.43
N SER A 115 8.38 -9.78 -4.34
CA SER A 115 9.61 -10.42 -4.78
C SER A 115 10.75 -10.19 -3.77
N ARG A 116 10.84 -11.07 -2.76
CA ARG A 116 11.84 -11.02 -1.67
C ARG A 116 12.88 -12.11 -1.76
N VAL A 117 12.60 -13.18 -2.49
CA VAL A 117 13.51 -14.32 -2.67
C VAL A 117 14.39 -14.08 -3.89
N ASP A 118 15.70 -14.22 -3.72
CA ASP A 118 16.67 -14.07 -4.80
C ASP A 118 16.57 -15.19 -5.85
N ALA A 119 17.01 -14.89 -7.08
CA ALA A 119 16.93 -15.81 -8.22
C ALA A 119 17.68 -17.13 -7.96
N GLY A 120 18.87 -17.07 -7.32
CA GLY A 120 19.65 -18.28 -7.01
C GLY A 120 18.95 -19.21 -6.03
N THR A 121 18.22 -18.67 -5.06
CA THR A 121 17.39 -19.46 -4.15
C THR A 121 16.20 -20.09 -4.89
N ILE A 122 15.57 -19.39 -5.83
CA ILE A 122 14.51 -19.96 -6.70
C ILE A 122 15.07 -21.11 -7.55
N GLU A 123 16.26 -20.94 -8.14
CA GLU A 123 16.94 -22.01 -8.90
C GLU A 123 17.26 -23.22 -8.01
N LEU A 124 17.76 -22.98 -6.79
CA LEU A 124 18.02 -24.03 -5.81
C LEU A 124 16.75 -24.83 -5.49
N VAL A 125 15.62 -24.17 -5.23
CA VAL A 125 14.34 -24.83 -4.92
C VAL A 125 13.83 -25.61 -6.14
N ARG A 126 13.96 -25.07 -7.35
CA ARG A 126 13.66 -25.81 -8.59
C ARG A 126 14.52 -27.08 -8.77
N SER A 127 15.81 -26.99 -8.39
CA SER A 127 16.76 -28.13 -8.50
C SER A 127 16.41 -29.30 -7.59
N VAL A 128 15.63 -29.10 -6.55
CA VAL A 128 15.16 -30.17 -5.65
C VAL A 128 13.79 -30.75 -6.07
N GLY A 129 13.28 -30.38 -7.26
CA GLY A 129 12.08 -30.97 -7.85
C GLY A 129 10.77 -30.27 -7.51
N VAL A 130 10.83 -29.05 -7.02
CA VAL A 130 9.66 -28.22 -6.65
C VAL A 130 9.45 -27.13 -7.70
N GLU A 131 8.21 -26.73 -7.91
CA GLU A 131 7.83 -25.57 -8.71
C GLU A 131 7.48 -24.41 -7.77
N PRO A 132 8.37 -23.42 -7.60
CA PRO A 132 8.05 -22.20 -6.87
C PRO A 132 6.97 -21.40 -7.61
N VAL A 133 5.93 -21.02 -6.87
CA VAL A 133 4.86 -20.14 -7.36
C VAL A 133 4.76 -18.90 -6.46
N THR A 134 4.14 -17.85 -6.98
CA THR A 134 3.98 -16.62 -6.18
C THR A 134 3.14 -16.85 -4.93
N SER A 135 3.52 -16.22 -3.83
CA SER A 135 2.75 -16.15 -2.58
C SER A 135 1.86 -14.89 -2.50
N ALA A 136 1.70 -14.14 -3.57
CA ALA A 136 1.09 -12.80 -3.55
C ALA A 136 -0.30 -12.77 -2.87
N GLU A 137 -1.19 -13.70 -3.21
CA GLU A 137 -2.53 -13.80 -2.58
C GLU A 137 -2.46 -14.24 -1.11
N LEU A 138 -1.50 -15.09 -0.76
CA LEU A 138 -1.29 -15.51 0.63
C LEU A 138 -0.74 -14.37 1.48
N VAL A 139 0.25 -13.63 0.97
CA VAL A 139 0.79 -12.44 1.66
C VAL A 139 -0.33 -11.45 1.90
N GLN A 140 -1.13 -11.12 0.89
CA GLN A 140 -2.26 -10.23 1.04
C GLN A 140 -3.21 -10.69 2.16
N LYS A 141 -3.57 -11.97 2.18
CA LYS A 141 -4.49 -12.55 3.17
C LYS A 141 -3.97 -12.46 4.61
N PHE A 142 -2.66 -12.63 4.82
CA PHE A 142 -2.07 -12.71 6.16
C PHE A 142 -1.44 -11.42 6.67
N GLU A 143 -1.21 -10.45 5.79
CA GLU A 143 -0.46 -9.24 6.11
C GLU A 143 -1.24 -7.95 5.81
N ALA A 144 -2.20 -7.99 4.87
CA ALA A 144 -2.89 -6.79 4.42
C ALA A 144 -4.40 -6.76 4.76
N VAL A 145 -4.95 -7.83 5.33
CA VAL A 145 -6.35 -7.87 5.79
C VAL A 145 -6.44 -7.26 7.18
N PHE A 146 -7.20 -6.19 7.31
CA PHE A 146 -7.39 -5.52 8.60
C PHE A 146 -8.19 -6.38 9.58
N SER A 147 -7.74 -6.43 10.81
CA SER A 147 -8.56 -6.85 11.92
C SER A 147 -9.67 -5.81 12.20
N PRO A 148 -10.77 -6.15 12.91
CA PRO A 148 -11.78 -5.18 13.28
C PRO A 148 -11.22 -3.97 14.06
N ALA A 149 -10.18 -4.18 14.88
CA ALA A 149 -9.53 -3.11 15.63
C ALA A 149 -8.71 -2.20 14.70
N GLN A 150 -8.01 -2.76 13.72
CA GLN A 150 -7.27 -1.97 12.71
C GLN A 150 -8.23 -1.16 11.84
N HIS A 151 -9.35 -1.74 11.39
CA HIS A 151 -10.36 -1.00 10.64
C HIS A 151 -10.89 0.20 11.45
N GLN A 152 -11.21 0.00 12.73
CA GLN A 152 -11.67 1.09 13.61
C GLN A 152 -10.59 2.18 13.77
N MET A 153 -9.32 1.80 13.95
CA MET A 153 -8.20 2.75 14.03
C MET A 153 -8.00 3.52 12.73
N HIS A 154 -8.17 2.86 11.58
CA HIS A 154 -8.12 3.51 10.26
C HIS A 154 -9.23 4.56 10.11
N VAL A 155 -10.47 4.24 10.46
CA VAL A 155 -11.59 5.19 10.40
C VAL A 155 -11.34 6.38 11.32
N GLU A 156 -10.92 6.15 12.57
CA GLU A 156 -10.57 7.23 13.51
C GLU A 156 -9.46 8.14 12.94
N ALA A 157 -8.41 7.54 12.38
CA ALA A 157 -7.31 8.30 11.77
C ALA A 157 -7.78 9.10 10.54
N SER A 158 -8.63 8.51 9.68
CA SER A 158 -9.17 9.16 8.48
C SER A 158 -10.02 10.39 8.83
N ASP A 159 -10.86 10.29 9.85
CA ASP A 159 -11.71 11.40 10.30
C ASP A 159 -10.89 12.53 10.92
N LYS A 160 -9.85 12.19 11.68
CA LYS A 160 -8.92 13.17 12.24
C LYS A 160 -8.15 13.89 11.14
N MET A 161 -7.59 13.14 10.18
CA MET A 161 -6.86 13.69 9.06
C MET A 161 -7.73 14.63 8.23
N HIS A 162 -8.97 14.23 7.91
CA HIS A 162 -9.91 15.08 7.19
C HIS A 162 -10.07 16.43 7.88
N ARG A 163 -10.29 16.46 9.21
CA ARG A 163 -10.40 17.73 9.97
C ARG A 163 -9.13 18.56 9.89
N ILE A 164 -7.96 17.94 10.03
CA ILE A 164 -6.67 18.64 10.00
C ILE A 164 -6.40 19.24 8.62
N ILE A 165 -6.78 18.58 7.53
CA ILE A 165 -6.71 19.14 6.18
C ILE A 165 -7.63 20.37 6.05
N GLN A 166 -8.87 20.32 6.57
CA GLN A 166 -9.77 21.47 6.56
C GLN A 166 -9.20 22.62 7.41
N GLU A 167 -8.63 22.34 8.57
CA GLU A 167 -7.95 23.33 9.42
C GLU A 167 -6.74 23.95 8.70
N ALA A 168 -5.99 23.18 7.90
CA ALA A 168 -4.88 23.69 7.10
C ALA A 168 -5.34 24.73 6.05
N PHE A 169 -6.44 24.46 5.33
CA PHE A 169 -7.04 25.43 4.41
C PHE A 169 -7.56 26.66 5.15
N ALA A 170 -8.16 26.49 6.33
CA ALA A 170 -8.60 27.60 7.16
C ALA A 170 -7.41 28.46 7.66
N GLU A 171 -6.30 27.84 8.03
CA GLU A 171 -5.08 28.53 8.46
C GLU A 171 -4.44 29.32 7.30
N ILE A 172 -4.42 28.76 6.08
CA ILE A 172 -4.04 29.51 4.87
C ILE A 172 -4.94 30.75 4.72
N ALA A 173 -6.26 30.59 4.81
CA ALA A 173 -7.20 31.68 4.69
C ALA A 173 -6.97 32.77 5.76
N ARG A 174 -6.76 32.36 7.02
CA ARG A 174 -6.49 33.26 8.13
C ARG A 174 -5.25 34.12 7.88
N ARG A 175 -4.12 33.47 7.52
CA ARG A 175 -2.85 34.14 7.27
C ARG A 175 -2.95 35.11 6.09
N ILE A 176 -3.52 34.66 4.97
CA ILE A 176 -3.68 35.49 3.77
C ILE A 176 -4.58 36.73 4.03
N ARG A 177 -5.65 36.59 4.83
CA ARG A 177 -6.52 37.73 5.21
C ARG A 177 -5.85 38.71 6.15
N ALA A 178 -4.92 38.23 6.98
CA ALA A 178 -4.14 39.03 7.91
C ALA A 178 -2.85 39.62 7.30
N ASP A 179 -2.60 39.42 6.00
CA ASP A 179 -1.35 39.73 5.32
C ASP A 179 -0.10 39.14 6.00
N GLU A 180 -0.26 37.99 6.69
CA GLU A 180 0.84 37.24 7.29
C GLU A 180 1.49 36.33 6.21
N PRO A 181 2.83 36.42 6.03
CA PRO A 181 3.54 35.51 5.13
C PRO A 181 3.30 34.06 5.52
N THR A 182 3.07 33.21 4.53
CA THR A 182 2.96 31.75 4.73
C THR A 182 3.53 30.99 3.53
N THR A 183 4.06 29.82 3.80
CA THR A 183 4.70 28.96 2.81
C THR A 183 4.13 27.55 2.87
N GLU A 184 4.43 26.74 1.86
CA GLU A 184 4.12 25.29 1.84
C GLU A 184 4.66 24.59 3.10
N TRP A 185 5.89 24.92 3.51
CA TRP A 185 6.53 24.38 4.71
C TRP A 185 5.79 24.78 5.99
N ASP A 186 5.36 26.04 6.11
CA ASP A 186 4.65 26.51 7.31
C ASP A 186 3.34 25.76 7.52
N ILE A 187 2.61 25.47 6.44
CA ILE A 187 1.35 24.70 6.50
C ILE A 187 1.62 23.23 6.79
N ALA A 188 2.61 22.62 6.15
CA ALA A 188 3.00 21.24 6.47
C ALA A 188 3.41 21.12 7.96
N HIS A 189 4.16 22.08 8.49
CA HIS A 189 4.56 22.09 9.89
C HIS A 189 3.38 22.33 10.86
N PHE A 190 2.42 23.18 10.48
CA PHE A 190 1.17 23.34 11.21
C PHE A 190 0.42 22.02 11.33
N MET A 191 0.24 21.28 10.22
CA MET A 191 -0.43 19.99 10.20
C MET A 191 0.30 18.95 11.06
N GLN A 192 1.64 18.90 11.03
CA GLN A 192 2.43 18.01 11.91
C GLN A 192 2.23 18.34 13.40
N GLY A 193 2.05 19.60 13.75
CA GLY A 193 1.65 20.03 15.10
C GLY A 193 0.31 19.42 15.49
N ARG A 194 -0.69 19.55 14.61
CA ARG A 194 -2.02 19.00 14.81
C ARG A 194 -2.01 17.46 14.93
N TYR A 195 -1.19 16.76 14.12
CA TYR A 195 -1.03 15.31 14.27
C TYR A 195 -0.61 14.92 15.68
N SER A 196 0.38 15.63 16.24
CA SER A 196 0.82 15.37 17.62
C SER A 196 -0.26 15.59 18.65
N GLU A 197 -1.03 16.69 18.52
CA GLU A 197 -2.12 17.03 19.44
C GLU A 197 -3.25 15.99 19.38
N GLU A 198 -3.51 15.41 18.22
CA GLU A 198 -4.54 14.39 18.00
C GLU A 198 -4.06 12.95 18.25
N GLY A 199 -2.80 12.77 18.69
CA GLY A 199 -2.24 11.44 18.99
C GLY A 199 -1.96 10.61 17.73
N MET A 200 -1.57 11.28 16.65
CA MET A 200 -1.18 10.65 15.38
C MET A 200 0.34 10.73 15.18
N GLU A 201 0.88 9.88 14.34
CA GLU A 201 2.31 9.90 14.00
C GLU A 201 2.65 11.13 13.15
N LYS A 202 3.87 11.67 13.34
CA LYS A 202 4.39 12.77 12.54
C LYS A 202 5.00 12.23 11.25
N GLU A 203 4.21 12.23 10.20
CA GLU A 203 4.70 11.87 8.87
C GLU A 203 4.96 13.12 8.03
N PRO A 204 5.93 13.08 7.10
CA PRO A 204 6.07 14.09 6.07
C PRO A 204 4.80 14.15 5.21
N MET A 205 4.48 15.33 4.70
CA MET A 205 3.32 15.51 3.82
C MET A 205 3.63 16.47 2.69
N ILE A 206 2.87 16.37 1.62
CA ILE A 206 2.94 17.27 0.49
C ILE A 206 1.99 18.44 0.74
N VAL A 207 2.54 19.64 0.75
CA VAL A 207 1.81 20.88 0.54
C VAL A 207 2.47 21.55 -0.65
N ALA A 208 1.74 21.67 -1.76
CA ALA A 208 2.32 22.11 -3.02
C ALA A 208 1.46 23.16 -3.70
N VAL A 209 2.07 24.26 -4.16
CA VAL A 209 1.39 25.31 -4.90
C VAL A 209 1.76 25.31 -6.38
N ASN A 210 0.78 25.53 -7.24
CA ASN A 210 0.95 25.72 -8.68
C ASN A 210 1.86 24.65 -9.31
N ALA A 211 2.98 25.05 -9.91
CA ALA A 211 3.91 24.14 -10.61
C ALA A 211 4.50 23.06 -9.69
N ASN A 212 4.62 23.30 -8.38
CA ASN A 212 5.09 22.28 -7.44
C ASN A 212 4.08 21.11 -7.35
N ALA A 213 2.79 21.37 -7.45
CA ALA A 213 1.75 20.35 -7.47
C ALA A 213 1.80 19.47 -8.75
N ALA A 214 2.48 19.91 -9.80
CA ALA A 214 2.69 19.09 -10.99
C ALA A 214 3.75 17.99 -10.82
N ASN A 215 4.48 17.98 -9.70
CA ASN A 215 5.36 16.88 -9.30
C ASN A 215 4.67 16.02 -8.23
N PRO A 216 4.24 14.80 -8.55
CA PRO A 216 3.49 13.93 -7.61
C PRO A 216 4.23 13.65 -6.30
N HIS A 217 5.57 13.68 -6.30
CA HIS A 217 6.42 13.43 -5.13
C HIS A 217 7.11 14.71 -4.62
N TYR A 218 6.53 15.89 -4.89
CA TYR A 218 7.04 17.13 -4.31
C TYR A 218 6.94 17.08 -2.79
N MET A 219 8.03 17.39 -2.11
CA MET A 219 8.05 17.45 -0.65
C MET A 219 8.67 18.80 -0.23
N PRO A 220 7.90 19.69 0.42
CA PRO A 220 8.45 20.95 0.90
C PRO A 220 9.42 20.71 2.05
N THR A 221 10.54 21.41 2.05
CA THR A 221 11.46 21.49 3.18
C THR A 221 11.61 22.91 3.64
N LYS A 222 12.21 23.14 4.81
CA LYS A 222 12.46 24.48 5.31
C LYS A 222 13.29 25.34 4.34
N GLU A 223 14.22 24.70 3.63
CA GLU A 223 15.14 25.35 2.69
C GLU A 223 14.57 25.45 1.28
N LYS A 224 13.67 24.51 0.91
CA LYS A 224 13.07 24.43 -0.43
C LYS A 224 11.56 24.34 -0.32
N ASN A 225 10.90 25.47 -0.45
CA ASN A 225 9.45 25.59 -0.45
C ASN A 225 9.05 26.90 -1.15
N SER A 226 7.77 27.04 -1.49
CA SER A 226 7.24 28.24 -2.12
C SER A 226 6.30 29.00 -1.17
N PRO A 227 6.20 30.34 -1.29
CA PRO A 227 5.18 31.12 -0.61
C PRO A 227 3.80 30.80 -1.17
N ILE A 228 2.79 30.83 -0.31
CA ILE A 228 1.37 30.71 -0.68
C ILE A 228 0.78 32.12 -0.76
N LYS A 229 0.14 32.47 -1.89
CA LYS A 229 -0.38 33.78 -2.19
C LYS A 229 -1.79 33.74 -2.77
N ARG A 230 -2.49 34.89 -2.78
CA ARG A 230 -3.75 35.02 -3.52
C ARG A 230 -3.56 34.62 -4.99
N GLY A 231 -4.45 33.82 -5.50
CA GLY A 231 -4.40 33.34 -6.87
C GLY A 231 -3.68 31.98 -7.04
N ASP A 232 -3.11 31.42 -5.98
CA ASP A 232 -2.43 30.13 -6.05
C ASP A 232 -3.40 28.94 -5.92
N PHE A 233 -3.15 27.91 -6.71
CA PHE A 233 -3.72 26.59 -6.55
C PHE A 233 -2.90 25.82 -5.50
N VAL A 234 -3.55 25.16 -4.57
CA VAL A 234 -2.90 24.42 -3.46
C VAL A 234 -3.36 22.97 -3.48
N LEU A 235 -2.41 22.05 -3.44
CA LEU A 235 -2.63 20.62 -3.24
C LEU A 235 -2.05 20.24 -1.87
N ILE A 236 -2.83 19.55 -1.06
CA ILE A 236 -2.39 18.94 0.21
C ILE A 236 -2.60 17.43 0.07
N ASP A 237 -1.51 16.67 0.22
CA ASP A 237 -1.50 15.22 0.23
C ASP A 237 -0.80 14.75 1.50
N ALA A 238 -1.53 13.98 2.29
CA ALA A 238 -1.17 13.72 3.66
C ALA A 238 -1.51 12.28 4.06
N ALA A 239 -0.47 11.56 4.52
CA ALA A 239 -0.58 10.24 5.10
C ALA A 239 -0.18 10.26 6.56
N THR A 240 -0.81 9.46 7.39
CA THR A 240 -0.43 9.19 8.79
C THR A 240 -1.25 8.05 9.38
N LYS A 241 -1.00 7.71 10.65
CA LYS A 241 -1.78 6.74 11.43
C LYS A 241 -1.85 7.17 12.89
N LEU A 242 -2.69 6.50 13.68
CA LEU A 242 -2.68 6.71 15.12
C LEU A 242 -1.34 6.25 15.71
N ASN A 243 -0.82 6.98 16.68
CA ASN A 243 0.38 6.57 17.43
C ASN A 243 0.02 5.48 18.46
N LYS A 244 -0.35 4.31 17.94
CA LYS A 244 -0.76 3.13 18.71
C LYS A 244 -0.13 1.87 18.07
N PRO A 245 0.14 0.81 18.85
CA PRO A 245 0.55 -0.48 18.28
C PRO A 245 -0.46 -0.99 17.26
N ASP A 246 0.04 -1.64 16.21
CA ASP A 246 -0.74 -2.26 15.13
C ASP A 246 -1.65 -1.27 14.35
N ALA A 247 -1.46 0.05 14.54
CA ALA A 247 -2.24 1.05 13.82
C ALA A 247 -1.93 0.99 12.32
N VAL A 248 -2.96 1.17 11.52
CA VAL A 248 -2.89 1.22 10.06
C VAL A 248 -3.05 2.64 9.55
N ALA A 249 -2.42 2.93 8.41
CA ALA A 249 -2.36 4.25 7.83
C ALA A 249 -3.71 4.69 7.24
N THR A 250 -3.83 6.00 7.03
CA THR A 250 -4.81 6.67 6.17
C THR A 250 -4.07 7.62 5.26
N ASP A 251 -4.61 7.89 4.08
CA ASP A 251 -4.01 8.74 3.06
C ASP A 251 -5.08 9.54 2.32
N GLN A 252 -4.91 10.86 2.21
CA GLN A 252 -5.90 11.73 1.58
C GLN A 252 -5.25 12.90 0.85
N THR A 253 -5.68 13.13 -0.39
CA THR A 253 -5.31 14.35 -1.14
C THR A 253 -6.51 15.23 -1.36
N TRP A 254 -6.35 16.51 -1.02
CA TRP A 254 -7.33 17.58 -1.22
C TRP A 254 -6.72 18.77 -1.94
N THR A 255 -7.57 19.51 -2.67
CA THR A 255 -7.15 20.68 -3.43
C THR A 255 -7.94 21.93 -3.05
N GLY A 256 -7.27 23.08 -3.05
CA GLY A 256 -7.84 24.38 -2.79
C GLY A 256 -7.31 25.45 -3.75
N TYR A 257 -7.98 26.57 -3.80
CA TYR A 257 -7.55 27.76 -4.54
C TYR A 257 -7.62 29.00 -3.63
N VAL A 258 -6.55 29.77 -3.58
CA VAL A 258 -6.44 30.95 -2.71
C VAL A 258 -7.21 32.15 -3.33
N GLY A 259 -8.52 31.99 -3.42
CA GLY A 259 -9.46 32.96 -3.95
C GLY A 259 -10.86 32.75 -3.40
N GLU A 260 -11.78 33.66 -3.71
CA GLU A 260 -13.21 33.57 -3.36
C GLU A 260 -13.97 32.65 -4.34
N SER A 261 -13.45 32.48 -5.57
CA SER A 261 -13.95 31.62 -6.62
C SER A 261 -12.78 30.91 -7.32
N VAL A 262 -13.03 29.70 -7.83
CA VAL A 262 -12.02 28.89 -8.50
C VAL A 262 -12.10 29.13 -10.01
N PRO A 263 -10.98 29.44 -10.71
CA PRO A 263 -10.97 29.57 -12.17
C PRO A 263 -11.36 28.27 -12.88
N GLU A 264 -12.00 28.42 -14.05
CA GLU A 264 -12.53 27.29 -14.82
C GLU A 264 -11.46 26.27 -15.24
N GLU A 265 -10.24 26.73 -15.50
CA GLU A 265 -9.15 25.82 -15.90
C GLU A 265 -8.85 24.75 -14.84
N TYR A 266 -8.82 25.12 -13.54
CA TYR A 266 -8.63 24.15 -12.44
C TYR A 266 -9.86 23.27 -12.24
N THR A 267 -11.06 23.86 -12.28
CA THR A 267 -12.31 23.12 -12.10
C THR A 267 -12.52 22.06 -13.19
N ARG A 268 -12.16 22.38 -14.44
CA ARG A 268 -12.23 21.44 -15.56
C ARG A 268 -11.34 20.20 -15.33
N ILE A 269 -10.08 20.40 -14.93
CA ILE A 269 -9.16 19.30 -14.66
C ILE A 269 -9.59 18.50 -13.43
N PHE A 270 -9.99 19.18 -12.35
CA PHE A 270 -10.50 18.53 -11.15
C PHE A 270 -11.72 17.64 -11.44
N ASN A 271 -12.65 18.09 -12.26
CA ASN A 271 -13.84 17.30 -12.61
C ASN A 271 -13.49 16.01 -13.36
N ILE A 272 -12.46 16.01 -14.21
CA ILE A 272 -11.97 14.80 -14.90
C ILE A 272 -11.35 13.82 -13.87
N VAL A 273 -10.50 14.33 -12.98
CA VAL A 273 -9.87 13.53 -11.91
C VAL A 273 -10.93 12.95 -10.98
N ARG A 274 -11.90 13.76 -10.55
CA ARG A 274 -13.03 13.32 -9.73
C ARG A 274 -13.84 12.22 -10.43
N GLU A 275 -14.17 12.38 -11.70
CA GLU A 275 -14.91 11.36 -12.48
C GLU A 275 -14.11 10.06 -12.55
N ALA A 276 -12.79 10.11 -12.73
CA ALA A 276 -11.91 8.94 -12.73
C ALA A 276 -11.93 8.23 -11.38
N ARG A 277 -11.80 8.97 -10.26
CA ARG A 277 -11.88 8.47 -8.89
C ARG A 277 -13.25 7.81 -8.63
N ASP A 278 -14.32 8.53 -8.91
CA ASP A 278 -15.69 8.08 -8.61
C ASP A 278 -16.06 6.86 -9.49
N SER A 279 -15.63 6.82 -10.76
CA SER A 279 -15.83 5.66 -11.65
C SER A 279 -15.13 4.39 -11.13
N ALA A 280 -13.91 4.51 -10.59
CA ALA A 280 -13.21 3.39 -9.94
C ALA A 280 -13.97 2.88 -8.72
N VAL A 281 -14.43 3.77 -7.84
CA VAL A 281 -15.23 3.43 -6.67
C VAL A 281 -16.54 2.72 -7.04
N ASP A 282 -17.24 3.25 -8.03
CA ASP A 282 -18.50 2.67 -8.50
C ASP A 282 -18.30 1.28 -9.14
N PHE A 283 -17.19 1.09 -9.88
CA PHE A 283 -16.83 -0.19 -10.44
C PHE A 283 -16.56 -1.22 -9.34
N ILE A 284 -15.78 -0.87 -8.31
CA ILE A 284 -15.49 -1.75 -7.17
C ILE A 284 -16.79 -2.09 -6.45
N ARG A 285 -17.57 -1.08 -6.04
CA ARG A 285 -18.83 -1.25 -5.31
C ARG A 285 -19.81 -2.17 -6.02
N LYS A 286 -20.01 -1.95 -7.32
CA LYS A 286 -20.91 -2.75 -8.16
C LYS A 286 -20.50 -4.23 -8.17
N ASN A 287 -19.21 -4.51 -8.34
CA ASN A 287 -18.73 -5.88 -8.44
C ASN A 287 -18.70 -6.59 -7.08
N VAL A 288 -18.27 -5.90 -6.02
CA VAL A 288 -18.29 -6.45 -4.64
C VAL A 288 -19.72 -6.81 -4.22
N ARG A 289 -20.70 -5.91 -4.44
CA ARG A 289 -22.10 -6.19 -4.16
C ARG A 289 -22.68 -7.36 -4.96
N ALA A 290 -22.15 -7.56 -6.17
CA ALA A 290 -22.55 -8.68 -7.02
C ALA A 290 -21.79 -9.99 -6.72
N GLY A 291 -20.85 -9.98 -5.78
CA GLY A 291 -19.98 -11.12 -5.48
C GLY A 291 -19.08 -11.52 -6.66
N LYS A 292 -18.81 -10.58 -7.57
CA LYS A 292 -17.98 -10.82 -8.76
C LYS A 292 -16.52 -10.50 -8.43
N PRO A 293 -15.60 -11.45 -8.62
CA PRO A 293 -14.18 -11.19 -8.39
C PRO A 293 -13.65 -10.14 -9.37
N ILE A 294 -12.85 -9.21 -8.86
CA ILE A 294 -12.14 -8.17 -9.61
C ILE A 294 -10.70 -8.08 -9.12
N ARG A 295 -9.83 -7.51 -9.95
CA ARG A 295 -8.40 -7.34 -9.68
C ARG A 295 -8.01 -5.88 -9.62
N GLY A 296 -6.90 -5.56 -8.95
CA GLY A 296 -6.40 -4.20 -8.87
C GLY A 296 -6.17 -3.56 -10.23
N ALA A 297 -5.55 -4.28 -11.16
CA ALA A 297 -5.32 -3.81 -12.54
C ALA A 297 -6.62 -3.42 -13.27
N GLU A 298 -7.72 -4.18 -13.10
CA GLU A 298 -9.00 -3.87 -13.76
C GLU A 298 -9.61 -2.55 -13.25
N VAL A 299 -9.33 -2.18 -12.01
CA VAL A 299 -9.80 -0.91 -11.43
C VAL A 299 -8.96 0.26 -11.95
N ASP A 300 -7.62 0.08 -12.08
CA ASP A 300 -6.75 1.09 -12.71
C ASP A 300 -7.18 1.39 -14.13
N ASP A 301 -7.49 0.36 -14.92
CA ASP A 301 -8.00 0.51 -16.29
C ASP A 301 -9.25 1.37 -16.36
N VAL A 302 -10.17 1.24 -15.42
CA VAL A 302 -11.39 2.05 -15.36
C VAL A 302 -11.07 3.51 -15.12
N SER A 303 -10.28 3.81 -14.09
CA SER A 303 -9.88 5.17 -13.72
C SER A 303 -9.06 5.83 -14.83
N ARG A 304 -8.00 5.16 -15.26
CA ARG A 304 -7.10 5.61 -16.33
C ARG A 304 -7.82 5.82 -17.65
N GLY A 305 -8.79 4.97 -17.95
CA GLY A 305 -9.63 5.10 -19.14
C GLY A 305 -10.43 6.40 -19.18
N VAL A 306 -10.91 6.92 -18.05
CA VAL A 306 -11.61 8.22 -17.97
C VAL A 306 -10.64 9.35 -18.35
N ILE A 307 -9.47 9.40 -17.75
CA ILE A 307 -8.45 10.44 -17.97
C ILE A 307 -7.93 10.39 -19.42
N THR A 308 -7.72 9.18 -19.97
CA THR A 308 -7.25 8.99 -21.34
C THR A 308 -8.28 9.48 -22.35
N ARG A 309 -9.58 9.16 -22.16
CA ARG A 309 -10.65 9.65 -23.05
C ARG A 309 -10.80 11.17 -23.00
N ALA A 310 -10.47 11.80 -21.87
CA ALA A 310 -10.44 13.26 -21.73
C ALA A 310 -9.20 13.91 -22.39
N GLY A 311 -8.26 13.13 -22.94
CA GLY A 311 -7.06 13.59 -23.62
C GLY A 311 -5.85 13.86 -22.73
N PHE A 312 -5.85 13.34 -21.48
CA PHE A 312 -4.78 13.56 -20.49
C PHE A 312 -4.05 12.28 -20.08
N GLY A 313 -4.13 11.20 -20.88
CA GLY A 313 -3.51 9.92 -20.55
C GLY A 313 -2.02 9.99 -20.24
N GLU A 314 -1.26 10.82 -20.98
CA GLU A 314 0.19 11.02 -20.76
C GLU A 314 0.51 11.82 -19.50
N GLN A 315 -0.44 12.57 -18.98
CA GLN A 315 -0.31 13.37 -17.76
C GLN A 315 -0.72 12.62 -16.49
N PHE A 316 -1.20 11.38 -16.61
CA PHE A 316 -1.45 10.48 -15.49
C PHE A 316 -0.30 9.48 -15.35
N THR A 317 0.69 9.84 -14.56
CA THR A 317 2.05 9.26 -14.56
C THR A 317 2.33 8.24 -13.48
N HIS A 318 1.34 7.87 -12.67
CA HIS A 318 1.45 6.85 -11.63
C HIS A 318 0.21 5.93 -11.62
N ARG A 319 0.25 4.86 -10.84
CA ARG A 319 -0.90 3.95 -10.61
C ARG A 319 -2.10 4.70 -10.00
N THR A 320 -3.29 4.14 -10.15
CA THR A 320 -4.51 4.74 -9.58
C THR A 320 -4.56 4.65 -8.06
N GLY A 321 -3.81 3.74 -7.44
CA GLY A 321 -3.79 3.64 -5.98
C GLY A 321 -2.90 2.51 -5.45
N HIS A 322 -2.67 2.51 -4.16
CA HIS A 322 -1.83 1.53 -3.48
C HIS A 322 -2.55 0.91 -2.29
N SER A 323 -2.09 -0.29 -1.91
CA SER A 323 -2.51 -0.92 -0.66
C SER A 323 -2.18 -0.03 0.53
N ILE A 324 -3.08 0.02 1.50
CA ILE A 324 -2.89 0.66 2.80
C ILE A 324 -2.79 -0.44 3.87
N GLY A 325 -1.84 -0.30 4.79
CA GLY A 325 -1.58 -1.23 5.87
C GLY A 325 -1.00 -0.52 7.09
N GLU A 326 -0.17 -1.21 7.86
CA GLU A 326 0.61 -0.57 8.93
C GLU A 326 1.60 0.47 8.38
N GLU A 327 1.98 0.32 7.12
CA GLU A 327 2.69 1.31 6.32
C GLU A 327 1.71 1.94 5.33
N THR A 328 1.92 3.20 4.97
CA THR A 328 1.10 3.91 3.97
C THR A 328 1.06 3.14 2.66
N HIS A 329 2.22 2.67 2.16
CA HIS A 329 2.30 1.75 1.04
C HIS A 329 2.35 0.31 1.56
N GLY A 330 1.19 -0.30 1.77
CA GLY A 330 1.03 -1.65 2.30
C GLY A 330 1.37 -2.77 1.32
N ASN A 331 1.22 -4.01 1.76
CA ASN A 331 1.61 -5.21 1.00
C ASN A 331 0.40 -5.96 0.38
N GLY A 332 -0.79 -5.38 0.42
CA GLY A 332 -1.99 -5.89 -0.26
C GLY A 332 -2.03 -5.47 -1.74
N VAL A 333 -3.20 -5.66 -2.35
CA VAL A 333 -3.45 -5.32 -3.75
C VAL A 333 -3.28 -3.82 -3.99
N ASN A 334 -2.51 -3.47 -5.01
CA ASN A 334 -2.47 -2.12 -5.57
C ASN A 334 -3.49 -1.99 -6.70
N ILE A 335 -3.95 -0.79 -6.92
CA ILE A 335 -4.79 -0.44 -8.07
C ILE A 335 -3.86 0.03 -9.17
N ASP A 336 -3.32 -0.95 -9.93
CA ASP A 336 -2.16 -0.73 -10.79
C ASP A 336 -2.14 -1.68 -12.00
N ASP A 337 -2.20 -1.14 -13.21
CA ASP A 337 -1.85 -1.77 -14.49
C ASP A 337 -0.92 -0.86 -15.30
N PHE A 338 -0.19 0.03 -14.62
CA PHE A 338 0.69 1.03 -15.23
C PHE A 338 2.14 0.90 -14.79
N GLU A 339 2.43 1.05 -13.50
CA GLU A 339 3.78 0.89 -12.95
C GLU A 339 4.14 -0.60 -12.82
N THR A 340 3.14 -1.38 -12.39
CA THR A 340 3.20 -2.83 -12.27
C THR A 340 1.86 -3.42 -12.67
N ARG A 341 1.80 -4.72 -12.93
CA ARG A 341 0.55 -5.39 -13.24
C ARG A 341 0.03 -6.14 -12.01
N ASP A 342 -0.76 -5.47 -11.18
CA ASP A 342 -1.29 -6.11 -9.99
C ASP A 342 -2.49 -7.02 -10.31
N SER A 343 -2.18 -8.29 -10.48
CA SER A 343 -3.16 -9.32 -10.80
C SER A 343 -3.87 -9.93 -9.58
N ARG A 344 -3.57 -9.43 -8.36
CA ARG A 344 -4.23 -9.90 -7.13
C ARG A 344 -5.70 -9.54 -7.11
N GLY A 345 -6.48 -10.43 -6.53
CA GLY A 345 -7.89 -10.20 -6.28
C GLY A 345 -8.14 -9.14 -5.20
N ILE A 346 -9.18 -8.33 -5.36
CA ILE A 346 -9.69 -7.50 -4.28
C ILE A 346 -10.52 -8.39 -3.37
N ILE A 347 -10.10 -8.54 -2.11
CA ILE A 347 -10.71 -9.43 -1.13
C ILE A 347 -11.26 -8.64 0.07
N PRO A 348 -12.24 -9.19 0.81
CA PRO A 348 -12.71 -8.55 2.04
C PRO A 348 -11.59 -8.31 3.06
N GLY A 349 -11.65 -7.17 3.73
CA GLY A 349 -10.70 -6.76 4.77
C GLY A 349 -9.51 -5.96 4.26
N VAL A 350 -9.28 -5.84 2.95
CA VAL A 350 -8.21 -4.98 2.42
C VAL A 350 -8.65 -3.52 2.35
N CYS A 351 -7.65 -2.64 2.45
CA CYS A 351 -7.81 -1.20 2.23
C CYS A 351 -6.76 -0.70 1.24
N PHE A 352 -7.16 0.25 0.40
CA PHE A 352 -6.28 0.87 -0.59
C PHE A 352 -6.73 2.29 -0.91
N SER A 353 -5.80 3.10 -1.43
CA SER A 353 -6.11 4.43 -1.97
C SER A 353 -6.77 4.33 -3.35
N ILE A 354 -7.54 5.35 -3.71
CA ILE A 354 -7.98 5.68 -5.07
C ILE A 354 -7.63 7.15 -5.29
N GLU A 355 -6.57 7.40 -6.06
CA GLU A 355 -5.89 8.68 -6.13
C GLU A 355 -5.51 9.13 -7.56
N PRO A 356 -6.40 9.04 -8.55
CA PRO A 356 -6.04 9.49 -9.90
C PRO A 356 -5.59 10.94 -9.91
N GLY A 357 -4.66 11.25 -10.82
CA GLY A 357 -4.13 12.60 -10.99
C GLY A 357 -3.85 13.00 -12.42
N ILE A 358 -3.85 14.31 -12.69
CA ILE A 358 -3.42 14.93 -13.95
C ILE A 358 -2.37 15.98 -13.61
N TYR A 359 -1.15 15.83 -14.14
CA TYR A 359 -0.01 16.68 -13.83
C TYR A 359 0.45 17.44 -15.07
N LEU A 360 0.18 18.73 -15.10
CA LEU A 360 0.55 19.64 -16.19
C LEU A 360 1.89 20.30 -15.85
N GLU A 361 2.97 19.71 -16.30
CA GLU A 361 4.34 20.16 -15.98
C GLU A 361 4.52 21.65 -16.19
N GLY A 362 5.15 22.32 -15.20
CA GLY A 362 5.38 23.75 -15.17
C GLY A 362 4.12 24.62 -14.94
N LYS A 363 2.94 24.02 -14.74
CA LYS A 363 1.69 24.72 -14.50
C LYS A 363 1.08 24.35 -13.14
N PHE A 364 0.42 23.21 -13.07
CA PHE A 364 -0.18 22.67 -11.81
C PHE A 364 -0.49 21.18 -11.98
N GLY A 365 -0.70 20.50 -10.85
CA GLY A 365 -1.21 19.13 -10.81
C GLY A 365 -2.45 19.04 -9.95
N VAL A 366 -3.38 18.18 -10.34
CA VAL A 366 -4.58 17.84 -9.59
C VAL A 366 -4.56 16.36 -9.27
N ARG A 367 -4.64 16.02 -7.99
CA ARG A 367 -4.93 14.69 -7.47
C ARG A 367 -6.13 14.78 -6.54
N SER A 368 -6.96 13.79 -6.52
CA SER A 368 -8.03 13.66 -5.53
C SER A 368 -7.99 12.24 -5.00
N GLU A 369 -7.77 12.09 -3.70
CA GLU A 369 -7.51 10.81 -3.08
C GLU A 369 -8.46 10.53 -1.94
N ILE A 370 -8.87 9.28 -1.88
CA ILE A 370 -9.72 8.68 -0.85
C ILE A 370 -9.21 7.29 -0.53
N ASN A 371 -9.58 6.77 0.64
CA ASN A 371 -9.35 5.37 0.98
C ASN A 371 -10.61 4.55 0.85
N VAL A 372 -10.45 3.32 0.35
CA VAL A 372 -11.53 2.36 0.16
C VAL A 372 -11.22 1.09 0.95
N TYR A 373 -12.03 0.82 1.97
CA TYR A 373 -12.03 -0.44 2.70
C TYR A 373 -13.07 -1.38 2.11
N VAL A 374 -12.73 -2.65 1.93
CA VAL A 374 -13.60 -3.66 1.34
C VAL A 374 -14.19 -4.53 2.45
N SER A 375 -15.50 -4.53 2.59
CA SER A 375 -16.23 -5.45 3.48
C SER A 375 -16.70 -6.70 2.72
N ASP A 376 -17.31 -7.66 3.43
CA ASP A 376 -17.83 -8.89 2.81
C ASP A 376 -18.86 -8.65 1.71
N LYS A 377 -19.60 -7.55 1.76
CA LYS A 377 -20.77 -7.30 0.88
C LYS A 377 -20.81 -5.93 0.22
N ASP A 378 -19.94 -5.03 0.61
CA ASP A 378 -19.90 -3.65 0.14
C ASP A 378 -18.49 -3.05 0.33
N ILE A 379 -18.35 -1.77 0.02
CA ILE A 379 -17.15 -1.00 0.32
C ILE A 379 -17.50 0.20 1.17
N GLU A 380 -16.54 0.63 1.97
CA GLU A 380 -16.58 1.86 2.75
C GLU A 380 -15.52 2.83 2.23
N VAL A 381 -15.93 4.06 1.92
CA VAL A 381 -15.00 5.17 1.65
C VAL A 381 -14.83 5.94 2.96
N THR A 382 -13.61 5.96 3.49
CA THR A 382 -13.29 6.61 4.77
C THR A 382 -12.85 8.06 4.59
N GLY A 383 -12.81 8.85 5.69
CA GLY A 383 -12.45 10.27 5.64
C GLY A 383 -13.52 11.14 5.00
N GLN A 384 -14.78 10.90 5.39
CA GLN A 384 -15.93 11.67 4.87
C GLN A 384 -16.03 13.09 5.48
N PRO A 385 -16.62 14.04 4.72
CA PRO A 385 -17.05 13.94 3.32
C PRO A 385 -15.87 13.90 2.34
N ILE A 386 -16.02 13.23 1.20
CA ILE A 386 -15.02 13.28 0.12
C ILE A 386 -15.09 14.60 -0.63
N GLN A 387 -13.97 15.01 -1.22
CA GLN A 387 -13.92 16.24 -1.99
C GLN A 387 -14.74 16.14 -3.30
N THR A 388 -15.68 17.06 -3.50
CA THR A 388 -16.53 17.15 -4.70
C THR A 388 -16.26 18.39 -5.55
N GLU A 389 -15.57 19.39 -4.98
CA GLU A 389 -15.14 20.61 -5.66
C GLU A 389 -13.84 21.13 -5.06
N ILE A 390 -13.07 21.93 -5.80
CA ILE A 390 -11.88 22.60 -5.26
C ILE A 390 -12.34 23.62 -4.23
N ILE A 391 -11.69 23.65 -3.05
CA ILE A 391 -12.03 24.56 -1.96
C ILE A 391 -11.67 26.00 -2.34
N PRO A 392 -12.63 26.94 -2.45
CA PRO A 392 -12.33 28.38 -2.59
C PRO A 392 -11.92 28.94 -1.21
N ILE A 393 -10.60 28.90 -0.93
CA ILE A 393 -10.01 29.12 0.41
C ILE A 393 -10.40 30.46 1.03
N LEU A 394 -10.65 31.50 0.22
CA LEU A 394 -11.00 32.84 0.71
C LEU A 394 -12.51 33.15 0.65
N LYS A 395 -13.35 32.20 0.22
CA LYS A 395 -14.80 32.33 0.29
C LYS A 395 -15.21 32.52 1.75
N ALA A 396 -16.08 33.51 2.02
CA ALA A 396 -16.65 33.62 3.34
C ALA A 396 -17.46 32.37 3.71
N PRO A 397 -17.44 31.95 5.00
CA PRO A 397 -18.22 30.81 5.46
C PRO A 397 -19.72 31.04 5.32
#